data_4b558902cd3ed13e1e8229bed15d037d
#
_entry.id   4b558902cd3ed13e1e8229bed15d037d
#
_cell.length_a   1.000
_cell.length_b   1.000
_cell.length_c   1.000
_cell.angle_alpha   90.00
_cell.angle_beta   90.00
_cell.angle_gamma   90.00
#
_symmetry.space_group_name_H-M   'P 1'
#
loop_
_entity.id
_entity.type
_entity.pdbx_description
1 polymer ?
#
loop_
_entity_poly.entity_id
_entity_poly.type
_entity_poly.pdbx_seq_one_letter_code
_entity_poly.pdbx_strand_id
1 'polypeptide(L)'
;MVARSAKNGFGHLSSPPGEDRISPKLPALHFYQLALPAPTPPPGSFDAAAAARGRAAFDGQGRCAGCHVPPKFTEPGWNLHSAQEIGIDDFQASRSPDDRYRTTPLAGRLFNRTRGFYHDGRFATLMDVINHYDGFMKLGLSDQQKQDLVEYLKSI
;
A
#
# COMPACT_ATOMS: atom_id res chain seq x y z
N MET A 1 -8.81 -21.54 14.77
CA MET A 1 -8.65 -21.02 13.38
C MET A 1 -9.89 -21.21 12.49
N VAL A 2 -10.76 -22.17 12.75
CA VAL A 2 -11.93 -22.52 11.93
C VAL A 2 -13.08 -21.47 12.02
N ALA A 3 -13.23 -20.78 13.14
CA ALA A 3 -14.35 -19.85 13.34
C ALA A 3 -14.28 -18.50 12.55
N ARG A 4 -13.10 -18.13 12.00
CA ARG A 4 -12.91 -16.87 11.28
C ARG A 4 -13.28 -16.93 9.81
N SER A 5 -13.27 -18.10 9.18
CA SER A 5 -13.64 -18.27 7.77
C SER A 5 -15.14 -18.05 7.51
N ALA A 6 -15.98 -18.27 8.50
CA ALA A 6 -17.42 -18.08 8.37
C ALA A 6 -17.85 -16.61 8.27
N LYS A 7 -17.04 -15.66 8.77
CA LYS A 7 -17.31 -14.22 8.70
C LYS A 7 -17.18 -13.63 7.29
N ASN A 8 -16.42 -14.27 6.40
CA ASN A 8 -15.97 -13.64 5.17
C ASN A 8 -16.70 -14.12 3.91
N GLY A 9 -17.70 -14.99 4.02
CA GLY A 9 -18.52 -15.42 2.88
C GLY A 9 -17.78 -16.14 1.74
N PHE A 10 -16.49 -16.40 1.89
CA PHE A 10 -15.75 -17.26 0.99
C PHE A 10 -16.09 -18.72 1.32
N GLY A 11 -16.80 -19.36 0.41
CA GLY A 11 -17.14 -20.77 0.54
C GLY A 11 -15.90 -21.56 0.92
N HIS A 12 -15.98 -22.26 2.03
CA HIS A 12 -14.98 -23.22 2.44
C HIS A 12 -14.86 -24.25 1.31
N LEU A 13 -13.76 -24.22 0.57
CA LEU A 13 -13.26 -25.44 -0.04
C LEU A 13 -12.80 -26.29 1.15
N SER A 14 -13.72 -27.09 1.68
CA SER A 14 -13.39 -28.02 2.76
C SER A 14 -12.36 -28.99 2.24
N SER A 15 -11.09 -28.75 2.63
CA SER A 15 -10.15 -29.86 2.61
C SER A 15 -10.72 -30.96 3.48
N PRO A 16 -10.60 -32.23 3.10
CA PRO A 16 -11.04 -33.34 3.93
C PRO A 16 -10.49 -33.15 5.35
N PRO A 17 -11.28 -33.50 6.39
CA PRO A 17 -10.76 -33.41 7.76
C PRO A 17 -9.44 -34.19 7.84
N GLY A 18 -8.34 -33.51 8.11
CA GLY A 18 -7.09 -34.18 8.45
C GLY A 18 -5.82 -33.69 7.76
N GLU A 19 -5.85 -33.01 6.60
CA GLU A 19 -4.59 -32.64 5.93
C GLU A 19 -4.60 -31.21 5.41
N ASP A 20 -3.99 -30.28 6.18
CA ASP A 20 -3.66 -28.96 5.69
C ASP A 20 -2.39 -29.01 4.83
N ARG A 21 -2.58 -29.03 3.52
CA ARG A 21 -1.49 -29.03 2.51
C ARG A 21 -1.04 -27.63 2.09
N ILE A 22 -1.65 -26.60 2.61
CA ILE A 22 -1.41 -25.21 2.21
C ILE A 22 -0.57 -24.46 3.24
N SER A 23 -0.99 -24.46 4.51
CA SER A 23 -0.32 -23.68 5.55
C SER A 23 1.18 -23.97 5.68
N PRO A 24 1.67 -25.22 5.55
CA PRO A 24 3.11 -25.49 5.59
C PRO A 24 3.91 -24.85 4.44
N LYS A 25 3.24 -24.49 3.34
CA LYS A 25 3.87 -23.88 2.15
C LYS A 25 3.85 -22.36 2.17
N LEU A 26 3.01 -21.74 3.02
CA LEU A 26 2.88 -20.28 3.08
C LEU A 26 4.19 -19.56 3.41
N PRO A 27 5.05 -20.04 4.33
CA PRO A 27 6.34 -19.40 4.58
C PRO A 27 7.24 -19.36 3.34
N ALA A 28 7.30 -20.46 2.57
CA ALA A 28 8.08 -20.53 1.33
C ALA A 28 7.52 -19.59 0.25
N LEU A 29 6.20 -19.54 0.10
CA LEU A 29 5.53 -18.60 -0.82
C LEU A 29 5.81 -17.15 -0.42
N HIS A 30 5.72 -16.83 0.86
CA HIS A 30 6.02 -15.50 1.38
C HIS A 30 7.47 -15.11 1.12
N PHE A 31 8.42 -16.01 1.40
CA PHE A 31 9.83 -15.79 1.10
C PHE A 31 10.07 -15.56 -0.39
N TYR A 32 9.46 -16.36 -1.26
CA TYR A 32 9.53 -16.17 -2.71
C TYR A 32 9.02 -14.79 -3.13
N GLN A 33 7.86 -14.37 -2.64
CA GLN A 33 7.28 -13.05 -2.96
C GLN A 33 8.19 -11.90 -2.51
N LEU A 34 8.82 -12.02 -1.35
CA LEU A 34 9.78 -11.02 -0.85
C LEU A 34 11.09 -10.98 -1.65
N ALA A 35 11.48 -12.10 -2.26
CA ALA A 35 12.69 -12.21 -3.07
C ALA A 35 12.52 -11.64 -4.51
N LEU A 36 11.27 -11.46 -4.98
CA LEU A 36 11.03 -10.89 -6.30
C LEU A 36 11.48 -9.42 -6.32
N PRO A 37 12.32 -9.04 -7.30
CA PRO A 37 12.70 -7.64 -7.46
C PRO A 37 11.48 -6.80 -7.84
N ALA A 38 11.40 -5.59 -7.30
CA ALA A 38 10.42 -4.63 -7.76
C ALA A 38 10.74 -4.18 -9.19
N PRO A 39 9.76 -4.06 -10.09
CA PRO A 39 9.99 -3.49 -11.41
C PRO A 39 10.54 -2.06 -11.30
N THR A 40 11.47 -1.72 -12.17
CA THR A 40 12.01 -0.36 -12.25
C THR A 40 11.20 0.49 -13.24
N PRO A 41 10.96 1.77 -12.94
CA PRO A 41 10.29 2.67 -13.86
C PRO A 41 11.09 2.81 -15.17
N PRO A 42 10.41 2.84 -16.32
CA PRO A 42 11.10 3.08 -17.61
C PRO A 42 11.79 4.45 -17.64
N PRO A 43 12.91 4.57 -18.36
CA PRO A 43 13.53 5.88 -18.58
C PRO A 43 12.53 6.90 -19.15
N GLY A 44 12.49 8.11 -18.56
CA GLY A 44 11.58 9.19 -19.00
C GLY A 44 10.14 9.07 -18.52
N SER A 45 9.80 8.08 -17.67
CA SER A 45 8.44 7.95 -17.12
C SER A 45 8.16 8.95 -15.98
N PHE A 46 9.15 9.65 -15.49
CA PHE A 46 9.04 10.67 -14.45
C PHE A 46 10.13 11.75 -14.62
N ASP A 47 9.89 12.94 -14.03
CA ASP A 47 10.89 14.01 -13.94
C ASP A 47 11.83 13.74 -12.75
N ALA A 48 13.11 13.50 -13.04
CA ALA A 48 14.10 13.15 -12.02
C ALA A 48 14.39 14.31 -11.05
N ALA A 49 14.35 15.57 -11.51
CA ALA A 49 14.58 16.73 -10.65
C ALA A 49 13.39 16.97 -9.72
N ALA A 50 12.17 16.84 -10.23
CA ALA A 50 10.94 16.90 -9.44
C ALA A 50 10.88 15.73 -8.44
N ALA A 51 11.25 14.51 -8.86
CA ALA A 51 11.30 13.34 -7.97
C ALA A 51 12.29 13.53 -6.81
N ALA A 52 13.46 14.15 -7.06
CA ALA A 52 14.42 14.45 -5.99
C ALA A 52 13.85 15.44 -4.95
N ARG A 53 13.10 16.46 -5.38
CA ARG A 53 12.39 17.37 -4.46
C ARG A 53 11.22 16.66 -3.76
N GLY A 54 10.49 15.81 -4.49
CA GLY A 54 9.40 15.01 -3.96
C GLY A 54 9.83 14.06 -2.86
N ARG A 55 11.04 13.50 -2.95
CA ARG A 55 11.63 12.70 -1.88
C ARG A 55 11.74 13.49 -0.58
N ALA A 56 12.21 14.73 -0.65
CA ALA A 56 12.30 15.58 0.55
C ALA A 56 10.91 15.85 1.16
N ALA A 57 9.88 16.04 0.33
CA ALA A 57 8.51 16.18 0.81
C ALA A 57 7.98 14.85 1.41
N PHE A 58 8.28 13.71 0.81
CA PHE A 58 7.89 12.36 1.27
C PHE A 58 8.48 12.04 2.66
N ASP A 59 9.77 12.30 2.83
CA ASP A 59 10.50 12.05 4.09
C ASP A 59 10.15 13.10 5.17
N GLY A 60 9.78 14.30 4.76
CA GLY A 60 9.53 15.46 5.63
C GLY A 60 8.06 15.76 5.83
N GLN A 61 7.58 16.89 5.29
CA GLN A 61 6.25 17.46 5.53
C GLN A 61 5.11 16.51 5.14
N GLY A 62 5.29 15.70 4.10
CA GLY A 62 4.31 14.70 3.66
C GLY A 62 4.13 13.52 4.62
N ARG A 63 5.09 13.29 5.52
CA ARG A 63 5.08 12.25 6.56
C ARG A 63 4.88 10.82 6.02
N CYS A 64 5.06 10.62 4.72
CA CYS A 64 4.78 9.33 4.06
C CYS A 64 5.75 8.23 4.52
N ALA A 65 7.02 8.59 4.76
CA ALA A 65 8.06 7.66 5.22
C ALA A 65 7.77 7.04 6.60
N GLY A 66 6.84 7.60 7.37
CA GLY A 66 6.43 7.04 8.67
C GLY A 66 5.79 5.66 8.55
N CYS A 67 5.06 5.41 7.45
CA CYS A 67 4.42 4.13 7.15
C CYS A 67 5.08 3.43 5.95
N HIS A 68 5.50 4.19 4.95
CA HIS A 68 6.13 3.66 3.74
C HIS A 68 7.66 3.65 3.84
N VAL A 69 8.18 2.67 4.58
CA VAL A 69 9.62 2.55 4.90
C VAL A 69 10.39 1.85 3.78
N PRO A 70 11.50 2.46 3.26
CA PRO A 70 12.37 1.80 2.28
C PRO A 70 12.97 0.47 2.81
N PRO A 71 13.36 -0.48 1.94
CA PRO A 71 13.44 -0.36 0.48
C PRO A 71 12.15 -0.73 -0.25
N LYS A 72 11.20 -1.37 0.39
CA LYS A 72 9.93 -1.79 -0.23
C LYS A 72 8.81 -0.77 -0.05
N PHE A 73 9.06 0.30 0.70
CA PHE A 73 8.09 1.34 1.01
C PHE A 73 6.82 0.78 1.63
N THR A 74 7.00 -0.06 2.63
CA THR A 74 5.96 -0.65 3.47
C THR A 74 6.51 -0.91 4.86
N GLU A 75 5.61 -1.17 5.79
CA GLU A 75 5.99 -1.58 7.15
C GLU A 75 6.11 -3.10 7.24
N PRO A 76 6.93 -3.61 8.18
CA PRO A 76 6.92 -5.03 8.54
C PRO A 76 5.51 -5.46 8.96
N GLY A 77 5.10 -6.66 8.60
CA GLY A 77 3.73 -7.12 8.64
C GLY A 77 2.98 -7.16 9.98
N TRP A 78 3.54 -6.65 11.07
CA TRP A 78 2.86 -6.54 12.37
C TRP A 78 2.31 -5.14 12.65
N ASN A 79 2.74 -4.10 11.91
CA ASN A 79 2.18 -2.77 12.04
C ASN A 79 1.01 -2.62 11.09
N LEU A 80 -0.19 -2.51 11.65
CA LEU A 80 -1.45 -2.45 10.92
C LEU A 80 -2.21 -1.20 11.36
N HIS A 81 -2.89 -0.55 10.41
CA HIS A 81 -3.57 0.71 10.61
C HIS A 81 -5.10 0.54 10.63
N SER A 82 -5.76 1.23 11.54
CA SER A 82 -7.23 1.31 11.50
C SER A 82 -7.69 2.18 10.33
N ALA A 83 -8.94 2.00 9.92
CA ALA A 83 -9.56 2.83 8.90
C ALA A 83 -9.54 4.32 9.26
N GLN A 84 -9.72 4.63 10.56
CA GLN A 84 -9.71 5.99 11.09
C GLN A 84 -8.31 6.64 11.02
N GLU A 85 -7.22 5.87 11.22
CA GLU A 85 -5.84 6.40 11.15
C GLU A 85 -5.47 6.85 9.74
N ILE A 86 -6.04 6.24 8.71
CA ILE A 86 -5.73 6.54 7.31
C ILE A 86 -6.87 7.25 6.56
N GLY A 87 -7.96 7.57 7.26
CA GLY A 87 -9.05 8.37 6.73
C GLY A 87 -9.89 7.71 5.65
N ILE A 88 -10.09 6.39 5.73
CA ILE A 88 -10.94 5.63 4.79
C ILE A 88 -12.01 4.84 5.53
N ASP A 89 -12.90 4.18 4.76
CA ASP A 89 -13.90 3.27 5.34
C ASP A 89 -13.26 1.97 5.85
N ASP A 90 -14.00 1.24 6.64
CA ASP A 90 -13.60 -0.03 7.23
C ASP A 90 -14.05 -1.27 6.44
N PHE A 91 -14.58 -1.10 5.22
CA PHE A 91 -15.23 -2.17 4.47
C PHE A 91 -14.35 -3.43 4.32
N GLN A 92 -13.08 -3.28 3.96
CA GLN A 92 -12.17 -4.43 3.92
C GLN A 92 -11.56 -4.76 5.28
N ALA A 93 -11.24 -3.75 6.09
CA ALA A 93 -10.68 -3.95 7.41
C ALA A 93 -11.59 -4.81 8.28
N SER A 94 -12.90 -4.53 8.31
CA SER A 94 -13.89 -5.28 9.09
C SER A 94 -14.03 -6.77 8.66
N ARG A 95 -13.43 -7.14 7.52
CA ARG A 95 -13.36 -8.52 7.02
C ARG A 95 -12.02 -9.18 7.27
N SER A 96 -11.03 -8.42 7.72
CA SER A 96 -9.74 -8.96 8.12
C SER A 96 -9.79 -9.50 9.56
N PRO A 97 -8.86 -10.39 9.94
CA PRO A 97 -8.82 -10.91 11.30
C PRO A 97 -8.59 -9.84 12.39
N ASP A 98 -7.93 -8.75 12.02
CA ASP A 98 -7.45 -7.73 12.95
C ASP A 98 -8.24 -6.41 12.84
N ASP A 99 -9.26 -6.35 12.00
CA ASP A 99 -10.06 -5.16 11.68
C ASP A 99 -9.19 -3.96 11.24
N ARG A 100 -8.07 -4.24 10.54
CA ARG A 100 -7.04 -3.26 10.17
C ARG A 100 -6.54 -3.44 8.74
N TYR A 101 -5.92 -2.39 8.23
CA TYR A 101 -5.25 -2.34 6.94
C TYR A 101 -3.74 -2.53 7.08
N ARG A 102 -3.15 -3.19 6.09
CA ARG A 102 -1.71 -3.26 5.92
C ARG A 102 -1.23 -2.10 5.06
N THR A 103 -0.09 -1.51 5.40
CA THR A 103 0.60 -0.55 4.53
C THR A 103 1.00 -1.21 3.21
N THR A 104 0.46 -0.69 2.10
CA THR A 104 0.75 -1.23 0.76
C THR A 104 2.18 -0.90 0.34
N PRO A 105 2.99 -1.87 -0.13
CA PRO A 105 4.29 -1.59 -0.72
C PRO A 105 4.14 -0.67 -1.93
N LEU A 106 4.97 0.37 -2.05
CA LEU A 106 4.90 1.30 -3.19
C LEU A 106 5.93 0.98 -4.28
N ALA A 107 7.07 0.38 -3.92
CA ALA A 107 8.14 0.11 -4.87
C ALA A 107 7.68 -0.67 -6.11
N GLY A 108 7.98 -0.14 -7.30
CA GLY A 108 7.72 -0.76 -8.60
C GLY A 108 6.24 -0.87 -8.97
N ARG A 109 5.35 -0.11 -8.36
CA ARG A 109 3.90 -0.30 -8.54
C ARG A 109 3.15 0.90 -9.08
N LEU A 110 3.69 2.09 -8.96
CA LEU A 110 2.91 3.31 -9.17
C LEU A 110 3.06 3.90 -10.56
N PHE A 111 4.18 3.68 -11.23
CA PHE A 111 4.44 4.27 -12.55
C PHE A 111 3.57 3.69 -13.68
N ASN A 112 3.03 2.49 -13.53
CA ASN A 112 2.22 1.80 -14.54
C ASN A 112 0.81 1.45 -14.06
N ARG A 113 0.35 2.02 -12.93
CA ARG A 113 -0.96 1.71 -12.39
C ARG A 113 -2.06 2.38 -13.21
N THR A 114 -2.91 1.57 -13.83
CA THR A 114 -4.02 2.03 -14.68
C THR A 114 -5.40 1.90 -14.02
N ARG A 115 -5.47 1.20 -12.90
CA ARG A 115 -6.68 1.06 -12.10
C ARG A 115 -6.55 1.93 -10.86
N GLY A 116 -7.61 2.60 -10.43
CA GLY A 116 -7.61 3.50 -9.29
C GLY A 116 -6.89 2.98 -8.04
N PHE A 117 -6.66 3.86 -7.10
CA PHE A 117 -5.93 3.61 -5.86
C PHE A 117 -6.87 3.28 -4.70
N TYR A 118 -6.33 2.75 -3.61
CA TYR A 118 -7.01 2.14 -2.48
C TYR A 118 -7.69 0.81 -2.86
N HIS A 119 -8.41 0.21 -1.90
CA HIS A 119 -9.00 -1.12 -2.07
C HIS A 119 -10.15 -1.16 -3.07
N ASP A 120 -10.83 -0.04 -3.26
CA ASP A 120 -12.02 0.11 -4.12
C ASP A 120 -11.78 0.95 -5.37
N GLY A 121 -10.57 1.50 -5.55
CA GLY A 121 -10.23 2.34 -6.70
C GLY A 121 -10.81 3.77 -6.62
N ARG A 122 -11.22 4.24 -5.44
CA ARG A 122 -11.87 5.54 -5.24
C ARG A 122 -11.05 6.74 -5.72
N PHE A 123 -9.75 6.64 -5.71
CA PHE A 123 -8.86 7.68 -6.22
C PHE A 123 -8.34 7.29 -7.60
N ALA A 124 -8.62 8.11 -8.60
CA ALA A 124 -8.23 7.84 -9.98
C ALA A 124 -6.73 8.05 -10.22
N THR A 125 -6.13 9.02 -9.52
CA THR A 125 -4.75 9.46 -9.74
C THR A 125 -3.93 9.47 -8.45
N LEU A 126 -2.59 9.50 -8.57
CA LEU A 126 -1.69 9.73 -7.44
C LEU A 126 -1.93 11.09 -6.78
N MET A 127 -2.29 12.09 -7.57
CA MET A 127 -2.63 13.42 -7.05
C MET A 127 -3.84 13.36 -6.11
N ASP A 128 -4.85 12.55 -6.44
CA ASP A 128 -6.04 12.39 -5.58
C ASP A 128 -5.66 11.75 -4.24
N VAL A 129 -4.75 10.76 -4.26
CA VAL A 129 -4.22 10.14 -3.03
C VAL A 129 -3.47 11.16 -2.18
N ILE A 130 -2.60 11.97 -2.80
CA ILE A 130 -1.84 13.01 -2.09
C ILE A 130 -2.78 14.06 -1.50
N ASN A 131 -3.78 14.51 -2.26
CA ASN A 131 -4.78 15.47 -1.79
C ASN A 131 -5.61 14.91 -0.64
N HIS A 132 -5.95 13.62 -0.67
CA HIS A 132 -6.64 12.97 0.43
C HIS A 132 -5.81 13.04 1.73
N TYR A 133 -4.54 12.62 1.68
CA TYR A 133 -3.69 12.67 2.87
C TYR A 133 -3.36 14.09 3.32
N ASP A 134 -3.15 15.02 2.38
CA ASP A 134 -2.94 16.43 2.70
C ASP A 134 -4.11 17.01 3.47
N GLY A 135 -5.32 16.78 2.99
CA GLY A 135 -6.55 17.25 3.65
C GLY A 135 -6.83 16.54 4.97
N PHE A 136 -6.72 15.22 4.99
CA PHE A 136 -7.03 14.40 6.17
C PHE A 136 -6.04 14.63 7.32
N MET A 137 -4.74 14.62 7.02
CA MET A 137 -3.68 14.80 8.02
C MET A 137 -3.29 16.26 8.24
N LYS A 138 -3.90 17.19 7.49
CA LYS A 138 -3.63 18.64 7.54
C LYS A 138 -2.14 18.96 7.35
N LEU A 139 -1.54 18.36 6.31
CA LEU A 139 -0.10 18.46 6.06
C LEU A 139 0.31 19.85 5.56
N GLY A 140 -0.57 20.57 4.87
CA GLY A 140 -0.32 21.91 4.34
C GLY A 140 0.69 21.91 3.18
N LEU A 141 0.65 20.90 2.32
CA LEU A 141 1.52 20.80 1.16
C LEU A 141 1.17 21.85 0.11
N SER A 142 2.19 22.52 -0.45
CA SER A 142 2.00 23.38 -1.62
C SER A 142 1.71 22.54 -2.87
N ASP A 143 1.12 23.17 -3.89
CA ASP A 143 0.84 22.50 -5.16
C ASP A 143 2.12 21.96 -5.82
N GLN A 144 3.23 22.69 -5.70
CA GLN A 144 4.53 22.24 -6.21
C GLN A 144 5.00 20.98 -5.47
N GLN A 145 4.89 20.94 -4.15
CA GLN A 145 5.25 19.75 -3.36
C GLN A 145 4.41 18.54 -3.71
N LYS A 146 3.12 18.74 -3.99
CA LYS A 146 2.22 17.67 -4.43
C LYS A 146 2.63 17.13 -5.80
N GLN A 147 2.95 18.00 -6.76
CA GLN A 147 3.45 17.60 -8.06
C GLN A 147 4.78 16.85 -7.97
N ASP A 148 5.72 17.36 -7.18
CA ASP A 148 7.01 16.73 -6.94
C ASP A 148 6.85 15.35 -6.26
N LEU A 149 5.90 15.21 -5.33
CA LEU A 149 5.55 13.92 -4.71
C LEU A 149 5.01 12.92 -5.75
N VAL A 150 4.18 13.34 -6.69
CA VAL A 150 3.71 12.47 -7.79
C VAL A 150 4.90 11.92 -8.57
N GLU A 151 5.87 12.77 -8.93
CA GLU A 151 7.05 12.34 -9.68
C GLU A 151 7.95 11.41 -8.85
N TYR A 152 8.11 11.67 -7.56
CA TYR A 152 8.82 10.76 -6.67
C TYR A 152 8.13 9.39 -6.57
N LEU A 153 6.82 9.36 -6.37
CA LEU A 153 6.05 8.10 -6.30
C LEU A 153 6.12 7.28 -7.59
N LYS A 154 6.24 7.93 -8.76
CA LYS A 154 6.48 7.23 -10.02
C LYS A 154 7.90 6.66 -10.14
N SER A 155 8.85 7.21 -9.39
CA SER A 155 10.28 6.86 -9.49
C SER A 155 10.69 5.66 -8.63
N ILE A 156 9.80 5.19 -7.72
CA ILE A 156 10.07 4.12 -6.75
C ILE A 156 9.36 2.81 -7.04
#